data_a908d76cccfc0f78a379581fba6b0291
#
_entry.id   a908d76cccfc0f78a379581fba6b0291
#
_cell.length_a   1.000
_cell.length_b   1.000
_cell.length_c   1.000
_cell.angle_alpha   90.00
_cell.angle_beta   90.00
_cell.angle_gamma   90.00
#
_symmetry.space_group_name_H-M   'P 1'
#
loop_
_entity.id
_entity.type
_entity.pdbx_description
1 polymer ?
#
loop_
_entity_poly.entity_id
_entity_poly.type
_entity_poly.pdbx_seq_one_letter_code
_entity_poly.pdbx_strand_id
1 'polypeptide(L)'
;MRYTVLIADDSKLQRVIVKENLKDIYDVAEASGGQECLDLVEHSAGKIDAVLLDIVMPGMDGFEVLRRRQESGVSQKIPVIVLTMSDRKEDQELAEQLGADGFLLKPVDAKQARLQISRVLRED
;
A
#
# COMPACT_ATOMS: atom_id res chain seq x y z
N MET A 1 11.02 8.04 16.44
CA MET A 1 11.28 7.31 15.20
C MET A 1 10.01 7.25 14.38
N ARG A 2 10.10 7.57 13.10
CA ARG A 2 8.92 7.57 12.23
C ARG A 2 8.92 6.33 11.35
N TYR A 3 7.75 5.76 11.19
CA TYR A 3 7.57 4.69 10.20
C TYR A 3 7.54 5.27 8.80
N THR A 4 7.96 4.48 7.83
CA THR A 4 7.93 4.85 6.42
C THR A 4 6.82 4.07 5.71
N VAL A 5 5.95 4.81 5.03
CA VAL A 5 4.83 4.25 4.26
C VAL A 5 5.11 4.45 2.78
N LEU A 6 5.06 3.38 2.00
CA LEU A 6 5.21 3.43 0.56
C LEU A 6 3.83 3.56 -0.09
N ILE A 7 3.67 4.55 -0.95
CA ILE A 7 2.44 4.73 -1.72
C ILE A 7 2.72 4.28 -3.15
N ALA A 8 2.04 3.22 -3.60
CA ALA A 8 2.17 2.68 -4.95
C ALA A 8 0.90 2.99 -5.73
N ASP A 9 1.00 3.91 -6.68
CA ASP A 9 -0.12 4.37 -7.50
C ASP A 9 0.47 5.00 -8.75
N ASP A 10 -0.09 4.71 -9.92
CA ASP A 10 0.41 5.27 -11.17
C ASP A 10 0.03 6.74 -11.36
N SER A 11 -0.92 7.26 -10.60
CA SER A 11 -1.33 8.66 -10.65
C SER A 11 -0.50 9.49 -9.69
N LYS A 12 0.29 10.41 -10.24
CA LYS A 12 1.08 11.34 -9.44
C LYS A 12 0.17 12.18 -8.54
N LEU A 13 -0.99 12.62 -9.07
CA LEU A 13 -1.93 13.42 -8.28
C LEU A 13 -2.43 12.65 -7.06
N GLN A 14 -2.77 11.39 -7.24
CA GLN A 14 -3.23 10.57 -6.12
C GLN A 14 -2.13 10.38 -5.07
N ARG A 15 -0.89 10.16 -5.52
CA ARG A 15 0.24 10.04 -4.59
C ARG A 15 0.44 11.33 -3.78
N VAL A 16 0.33 12.49 -4.44
CA VAL A 16 0.48 13.78 -3.75
C VAL A 16 -0.61 13.96 -2.70
N ILE A 17 -1.86 13.63 -3.04
CA ILE A 17 -2.99 13.78 -2.11
C ILE A 17 -2.77 12.90 -0.87
N VAL A 18 -2.42 11.64 -1.07
CA VAL A 18 -2.23 10.72 0.05
C VAL A 18 -1.02 11.13 0.88
N LYS A 19 0.06 11.54 0.24
CA LYS A 19 1.26 12.01 0.93
C LYS A 19 0.94 13.22 1.83
N GLU A 20 0.17 14.19 1.32
CA GLU A 20 -0.23 15.34 2.11
C GLU A 20 -1.01 14.94 3.36
N ASN A 21 -1.80 13.87 3.26
CA ASN A 21 -2.58 13.36 4.39
C ASN A 21 -1.73 12.66 5.44
N LEU A 22 -0.54 12.19 5.09
CA LEU A 22 0.27 11.33 5.97
C LEU A 22 1.58 11.94 6.43
N LYS A 23 2.10 12.94 5.73
CA LYS A 23 3.47 13.43 5.94
C LYS A 23 3.75 13.99 7.34
N ASP A 24 2.71 14.36 8.08
CA ASP A 24 2.88 14.91 9.43
C ASP A 24 3.32 13.85 10.43
N ILE A 25 2.96 12.58 10.19
CA ILE A 25 3.24 11.51 11.13
C ILE A 25 4.06 10.36 10.55
N TYR A 26 4.14 10.24 9.24
CA TYR A 26 4.91 9.19 8.57
C TYR A 26 5.86 9.78 7.54
N ASP A 27 7.00 9.12 7.36
CA ASP A 27 7.81 9.37 6.18
C ASP A 27 7.14 8.65 5.01
N VAL A 28 7.14 9.28 3.84
CA VAL A 28 6.42 8.75 2.69
C VAL A 28 7.38 8.52 1.53
N ALA A 29 7.36 7.30 1.00
CA ALA A 29 8.04 6.95 -0.24
C ALA A 29 6.98 6.73 -1.31
N GLU A 30 7.35 6.81 -2.58
CA GLU A 30 6.42 6.69 -3.69
C GLU A 30 6.92 5.71 -4.72
N ALA A 31 5.99 4.96 -5.31
CA ALA A 31 6.23 4.11 -6.47
C ALA A 31 5.13 4.40 -7.50
N SER A 32 5.50 4.50 -8.77
CA SER A 32 4.57 4.83 -9.84
C SER A 32 4.00 3.60 -10.54
N GLY A 33 4.35 2.41 -10.08
CA GLY A 33 3.85 1.17 -10.66
C GLY A 33 4.18 -0.03 -9.79
N GLY A 34 3.63 -1.18 -10.18
CA GLY A 34 3.76 -2.41 -9.40
C GLY A 34 5.18 -2.94 -9.30
N GLN A 35 5.92 -2.92 -10.40
CA GLN A 35 7.29 -3.43 -10.38
C GLN A 35 8.18 -2.56 -9.50
N GLU A 36 8.05 -1.23 -9.62
CA GLU A 36 8.81 -0.33 -8.76
C GLU A 36 8.46 -0.55 -7.29
N CYS A 37 7.19 -0.78 -6.99
CA CYS A 37 6.75 -1.09 -5.64
C CYS A 37 7.47 -2.31 -5.08
N LEU A 38 7.47 -3.41 -5.84
CA LEU A 38 8.13 -4.64 -5.42
C LEU A 38 9.64 -4.44 -5.24
N ASP A 39 10.26 -3.72 -6.17
CA ASP A 39 11.69 -3.48 -6.10
C ASP A 39 12.06 -2.68 -4.85
N LEU A 40 11.28 -1.64 -4.54
CA LEU A 40 11.53 -0.82 -3.35
C LEU A 40 11.33 -1.63 -2.07
N VAL A 41 10.29 -2.44 -2.01
CA VAL A 41 10.01 -3.25 -0.82
C VAL A 41 11.11 -4.29 -0.61
N GLU A 42 11.54 -4.96 -1.67
CA GLU A 42 12.55 -6.02 -1.56
C GLU A 42 13.95 -5.49 -1.28
N HIS A 43 14.28 -4.31 -1.78
CA HIS A 43 15.63 -3.76 -1.67
C HIS A 43 15.76 -2.61 -0.67
N SER A 44 14.73 -2.37 0.13
CA SER A 44 14.74 -1.26 1.09
C SER A 44 15.49 -1.56 2.39
N ALA A 45 15.92 -2.80 2.58
CA ALA A 45 16.60 -3.24 3.80
C ALA A 45 15.79 -2.94 5.07
N GLY A 46 14.48 -3.17 5.00
CA GLY A 46 13.59 -2.96 6.15
C GLY A 46 13.18 -1.52 6.39
N LYS A 47 13.45 -0.62 5.46
CA LYS A 47 13.08 0.79 5.62
C LYS A 47 11.63 1.10 5.28
N ILE A 48 10.94 0.19 4.59
CA ILE A 48 9.52 0.33 4.28
C ILE A 48 8.74 -0.46 5.33
N ASP A 49 7.85 0.20 6.05
CA ASP A 49 7.10 -0.42 7.13
C ASP A 49 5.69 -0.83 6.73
N ALA A 50 5.11 -0.16 5.77
CA ALA A 50 3.78 -0.48 5.26
C ALA A 50 3.64 0.02 3.83
N VAL A 51 2.73 -0.58 3.07
CA VAL A 51 2.46 -0.21 1.68
C VAL A 51 0.99 0.13 1.52
N LEU A 52 0.71 1.26 0.87
CA LEU A 52 -0.61 1.58 0.35
C LEU A 52 -0.57 1.32 -1.15
N LEU A 53 -1.34 0.35 -1.61
CA LEU A 53 -1.22 -0.21 -2.96
C LEU A 53 -2.50 -0.02 -3.75
N ASP A 54 -2.42 0.76 -4.83
CA ASP A 54 -3.52 0.86 -5.78
C ASP A 54 -3.67 -0.45 -6.56
N ILE A 55 -4.90 -0.85 -6.81
CA ILE A 55 -5.17 -2.06 -7.60
C ILE A 55 -5.01 -1.80 -9.10
N VAL A 56 -5.55 -0.69 -9.58
CA VAL A 56 -5.61 -0.42 -11.02
C VAL A 56 -4.39 0.37 -11.44
N MET A 57 -3.41 -0.33 -12.01
CA MET A 57 -2.18 0.26 -12.54
C MET A 57 -1.85 -0.39 -13.87
N PRO A 58 -1.30 0.36 -14.84
CA PRO A 58 -0.85 -0.23 -16.11
C PRO A 58 0.25 -1.25 -15.90
N GLY A 59 0.26 -2.27 -16.72
CA GLY A 59 1.25 -3.33 -16.63
C GLY A 59 0.94 -4.26 -15.46
N MET A 60 1.72 -4.18 -14.41
CA MET A 60 1.50 -5.00 -13.23
C MET A 60 0.49 -4.30 -12.31
N ASP A 61 -0.70 -4.86 -12.18
CA ASP A 61 -1.73 -4.32 -11.28
C ASP A 61 -1.47 -4.71 -9.81
N GLY A 62 -2.32 -4.19 -8.92
CA GLY A 62 -2.13 -4.44 -7.49
C GLY A 62 -2.34 -5.89 -7.09
N PHE A 63 -3.21 -6.63 -7.77
CA PHE A 63 -3.39 -8.05 -7.46
C PHE A 63 -2.13 -8.84 -7.79
N GLU A 64 -1.47 -8.52 -8.89
CA GLU A 64 -0.21 -9.19 -9.25
C GLU A 64 0.90 -8.86 -8.26
N VAL A 65 0.95 -7.62 -7.79
CA VAL A 65 1.89 -7.22 -6.74
C VAL A 65 1.68 -8.08 -5.50
N LEU A 66 0.42 -8.27 -5.09
CA LEU A 66 0.10 -9.10 -3.93
C LEU A 66 0.53 -10.54 -4.12
N ARG A 67 0.31 -11.10 -5.33
CA ARG A 67 0.73 -12.48 -5.63
C ARG A 67 2.23 -12.64 -5.50
N ARG A 68 2.98 -11.73 -6.10
CA ARG A 68 4.44 -11.78 -6.07
C ARG A 68 4.99 -11.56 -4.66
N ARG A 69 4.34 -10.70 -3.90
CA ARG A 69 4.68 -10.46 -2.50
C ARG A 69 4.59 -11.76 -1.68
N GLN A 70 3.55 -12.55 -1.91
CA GLN A 70 3.39 -13.82 -1.19
C GLN A 70 4.52 -14.81 -1.47
N GLU A 71 5.11 -14.73 -2.65
CA GLU A 71 6.22 -15.61 -3.05
C GLU A 71 7.56 -15.14 -2.49
N SER A 72 7.63 -13.89 -2.01
CA SER A 72 8.88 -13.30 -1.52
C SER A 72 8.99 -13.43 -0.02
N GLY A 73 10.11 -13.96 0.46
CA GLY A 73 10.37 -14.07 1.90
C GLY A 73 10.55 -12.73 2.59
N VAL A 74 10.95 -11.69 1.86
CA VAL A 74 11.17 -10.36 2.42
C VAL A 74 9.89 -9.54 2.41
N SER A 75 9.30 -9.33 1.23
CA SER A 75 8.14 -8.45 1.09
C SER A 75 6.88 -9.02 1.72
N GLN A 76 6.80 -10.31 1.87
CA GLN A 76 5.68 -10.99 2.52
C GLN A 76 5.42 -10.48 3.94
N LYS A 77 6.45 -9.99 4.62
CA LYS A 77 6.35 -9.55 6.02
C LYS A 77 5.88 -8.10 6.16
N ILE A 78 5.86 -7.35 5.08
CA ILE A 78 5.48 -5.94 5.11
C ILE A 78 3.98 -5.84 4.85
N PRO A 79 3.21 -5.23 5.77
CA PRO A 79 1.76 -5.14 5.60
C PRO A 79 1.38 -4.27 4.41
N VAL A 80 0.31 -4.68 3.72
CA VAL A 80 -0.20 -3.98 2.55
C VAL A 80 -1.66 -3.63 2.75
N ILE A 81 -1.99 -2.37 2.55
CA ILE A 81 -3.35 -1.86 2.53
C ILE A 81 -3.69 -1.51 1.10
N VAL A 82 -4.74 -2.11 0.56
CA VAL A 82 -5.15 -1.89 -0.83
C VAL A 82 -5.99 -0.63 -0.95
N LEU A 83 -5.68 0.20 -1.95
CA LEU A 83 -6.47 1.39 -2.30
C LEU A 83 -7.20 1.12 -3.60
N THR A 84 -8.50 1.44 -3.66
CA THR A 84 -9.26 1.22 -4.89
C THR A 84 -10.49 2.12 -4.95
N MET A 85 -10.95 2.40 -6.16
CA MET A 85 -12.23 3.05 -6.39
C MET A 85 -13.39 2.06 -6.39
N SER A 86 -13.09 0.76 -6.42
CA SER A 86 -14.11 -0.28 -6.48
C SER A 86 -14.58 -0.66 -5.09
N ASP A 87 -15.90 -0.61 -4.86
CA ASP A 87 -16.52 -1.13 -3.64
C ASP A 87 -17.04 -2.56 -3.84
N ARG A 88 -16.65 -3.21 -4.93
CA ARG A 88 -17.10 -4.57 -5.24
C ARG A 88 -16.54 -5.55 -4.21
N LYS A 89 -17.45 -6.39 -3.72
CA LYS A 89 -17.09 -7.39 -2.72
C LYS A 89 -16.07 -8.39 -3.27
N GLU A 90 -16.18 -8.73 -4.55
CA GLU A 90 -15.26 -9.67 -5.20
C GLU A 90 -13.81 -9.16 -5.18
N ASP A 91 -13.60 -7.87 -5.41
CA ASP A 91 -12.27 -7.28 -5.37
C ASP A 91 -11.70 -7.29 -3.97
N GLN A 92 -12.53 -6.96 -2.98
CA GLN A 92 -12.13 -6.99 -1.59
C GLN A 92 -11.77 -8.41 -1.14
N GLU A 93 -12.59 -9.38 -1.50
CA GLU A 93 -12.32 -10.78 -1.16
C GLU A 93 -11.04 -11.28 -1.83
N LEU A 94 -10.82 -10.93 -3.09
CA LEU A 94 -9.60 -11.33 -3.79
C LEU A 94 -8.37 -10.73 -3.12
N ALA A 95 -8.42 -9.44 -2.77
CA ALA A 95 -7.31 -8.80 -2.09
C ALA A 95 -6.99 -9.50 -0.77
N GLU A 96 -8.02 -9.84 0.01
CA GLU A 96 -7.84 -10.57 1.27
C GLU A 96 -7.23 -11.94 1.05
N GLN A 97 -7.72 -12.69 0.04
CA GLN A 97 -7.17 -14.00 -0.29
C GLN A 97 -5.72 -13.93 -0.70
N LEU A 98 -5.32 -12.83 -1.32
CA LEU A 98 -3.94 -12.62 -1.75
C LEU A 98 -3.06 -12.02 -0.65
N GLY A 99 -3.61 -11.87 0.56
CA GLY A 99 -2.83 -11.50 1.73
C GLY A 99 -2.82 -10.02 2.07
N ALA A 100 -3.71 -9.21 1.49
CA ALA A 100 -3.82 -7.81 1.89
C ALA A 100 -4.27 -7.71 3.34
N ASP A 101 -3.71 -6.75 4.07
CA ASP A 101 -3.97 -6.55 5.49
C ASP A 101 -5.04 -5.51 5.75
N GLY A 102 -5.41 -4.73 4.75
CA GLY A 102 -6.44 -3.73 4.85
C GLY A 102 -6.93 -3.29 3.48
N PHE A 103 -7.97 -2.47 3.48
CA PHE A 103 -8.64 -2.06 2.25
C PHE A 103 -9.24 -0.67 2.48
N LEU A 104 -8.92 0.27 1.61
CA LEU A 104 -9.43 1.63 1.67
C LEU A 104 -10.04 2.02 0.33
N LEU A 105 -11.20 2.66 0.38
CA LEU A 105 -11.83 3.20 -0.83
C LEU A 105 -11.30 4.60 -1.13
N LYS A 106 -11.11 4.89 -2.40
CA LYS A 106 -10.78 6.25 -2.86
C LYS A 106 -12.09 7.06 -3.00
N PRO A 107 -12.07 8.36 -2.76
CA PRO A 107 -10.92 9.17 -2.31
C PRO A 107 -10.54 8.82 -0.88
N VAL A 108 -9.23 8.82 -0.61
CA VAL A 108 -8.71 8.39 0.69
C VAL A 108 -9.04 9.43 1.75
N ASP A 109 -9.72 9.00 2.80
CA ASP A 109 -9.95 9.82 3.98
C ASP A 109 -8.74 9.70 4.89
N ALA A 110 -8.13 10.84 5.24
CA ALA A 110 -6.92 10.88 6.05
C ALA A 110 -7.09 10.15 7.37
N LYS A 111 -8.22 10.32 8.03
CA LYS A 111 -8.48 9.68 9.32
C LYS A 111 -8.55 8.17 9.20
N GLN A 112 -9.24 7.67 8.18
CA GLN A 112 -9.35 6.23 7.93
C GLN A 112 -8.01 5.63 7.54
N ALA A 113 -7.24 6.35 6.71
CA ALA A 113 -5.92 5.89 6.31
C ALA A 113 -5.00 5.75 7.53
N ARG A 114 -4.95 6.76 8.38
CA ARG A 114 -4.13 6.74 9.58
C ARG A 114 -4.55 5.63 10.52
N LEU A 115 -5.85 5.40 10.67
CA LEU A 115 -6.36 4.34 11.54
C LEU A 115 -5.92 2.97 11.04
N GLN A 116 -6.04 2.71 9.74
CA GLN A 116 -5.63 1.42 9.18
C GLN A 116 -4.12 1.22 9.21
N ILE A 117 -3.34 2.25 8.91
CA ILE A 117 -1.88 2.16 8.99
C ILE A 117 -1.46 1.87 10.42
N SER A 118 -2.02 2.59 11.38
CA SER A 118 -1.73 2.36 12.79
C SER A 118 -2.03 0.93 13.21
N ARG A 119 -3.15 0.39 12.73
CA ARG A 119 -3.57 -0.97 13.04
C ARG A 119 -2.58 -2.01 12.49
N VAL A 120 -2.16 -1.87 11.23
CA VAL A 120 -1.24 -2.84 10.63
C VAL A 120 0.17 -2.71 11.19
N LEU A 121 0.57 -1.52 11.63
CA LEU A 121 1.84 -1.31 12.31
C LEU A 121 1.77 -1.65 13.79
N ARG A 122 0.58 -1.91 14.31
CA ARG A 122 0.33 -2.20 15.73
C ARG A 122 0.80 -1.07 16.65
N GLU A 123 0.56 0.15 16.19
CA GLU A 123 0.81 1.32 17.02
C GLU A 123 -0.28 1.44 18.08
N ASP A 124 0.12 1.78 19.28
CA ASP A 124 -0.81 2.03 20.38
C ASP A 124 -1.23 3.49 20.47
#